data_065282632db49f7752a426f3949a9d82
#
_entry.id   065282632db49f7752a426f3949a9d82
#
_cell.length_a   1.000
_cell.length_b   1.000
_cell.length_c   1.000
_cell.angle_alpha   90.00
_cell.angle_beta   90.00
_cell.angle_gamma   90.00
#
_symmetry.space_group_name_H-M   'P 1'
#
loop_
_entity.id
_entity.type
_entity.pdbx_description
1 polymer ?
#
loop_
_entity_poly.entity_id
_entity_poly.type
_entity_poly.pdbx_seq_one_letter_code
_entity_poly.pdbx_strand_id
1 'polypeptide(L)'
;MADLSLDFCGVKFKNPVVVASLETTNSPEVIRECVDAGAGGMIIKTLTDIEDMARLTQNSKYAILNEKNELIRGKVNKNFVFYSRSGYSSTPLREWIPHLKDLNKYAQDQGSHLIGSAGGKTVQSWIDICRTIEDCGLPMVELNFGCPHPAMMPGVHGGSMIGQEPDIAREVTARVCEAVKIPVVIKLTPDQSRVLDVARAVKEAGAAGVTATNRYTGFSVDIETGLPRLGGPAGIGGVWAKALSLRWVNRIYTELGMPITGSNGIYDHKDVVEFIMTGAPLVQVGSVLMLKGIKYLPSIINGLDSFMDIHGYPDIASMTGIASRQAVKDYGEQFRKPRMHSEITSEACKNPSCTICIQTCFYDALAQGDGSVESIHANCIGCEMCTQTCPFDATAMHTTTDEQRALQEFFMIKEEVFENKKFEKGFERGIKLAKVKG
;
A
#
# COMPACT_ATOMS: atom_id res chain seq x y z
N MET A 1 -19.91 1.15 -21.28
CA MET A 1 -19.28 0.36 -20.22
C MET A 1 -17.79 0.28 -20.53
N ALA A 2 -16.97 0.61 -19.55
CA ALA A 2 -15.51 0.54 -19.70
C ALA A 2 -15.04 -0.92 -19.82
N ASP A 3 -13.88 -1.14 -20.45
CA ASP A 3 -13.26 -2.46 -20.47
C ASP A 3 -12.40 -2.65 -19.21
N LEU A 4 -12.86 -3.48 -18.28
CA LEU A 4 -12.11 -3.82 -17.07
C LEU A 4 -11.02 -4.87 -17.31
N SER A 5 -10.95 -5.48 -18.49
CA SER A 5 -9.95 -6.51 -18.77
C SER A 5 -8.56 -5.91 -18.92
N LEU A 6 -7.55 -6.71 -18.55
CA LEU A 6 -6.16 -6.31 -18.69
C LEU A 6 -5.25 -7.52 -18.88
N ASP A 7 -4.09 -7.30 -19.50
CA ASP A 7 -2.99 -8.26 -19.47
C ASP A 7 -2.03 -7.91 -18.32
N PHE A 8 -1.69 -8.89 -17.51
CA PHE A 8 -0.68 -8.76 -16.48
C PHE A 8 0.32 -9.91 -16.56
N CYS A 9 1.56 -9.61 -16.91
CA CYS A 9 2.63 -10.60 -17.09
C CYS A 9 2.27 -11.73 -18.08
N GLY A 10 1.51 -11.45 -19.15
CA GLY A 10 1.06 -12.40 -20.15
C GLY A 10 -0.18 -13.23 -19.75
N VAL A 11 -0.81 -12.92 -18.63
CA VAL A 11 -2.08 -13.52 -18.20
C VAL A 11 -3.21 -12.49 -18.34
N LYS A 12 -4.28 -12.85 -19.07
CA LYS A 12 -5.41 -11.95 -19.32
C LYS A 12 -6.48 -12.08 -18.23
N PHE A 13 -6.64 -11.03 -17.42
CA PHE A 13 -7.64 -10.92 -16.37
C PHE A 13 -8.92 -10.27 -16.88
N LYS A 14 -10.11 -10.75 -16.44
CA LYS A 14 -11.41 -10.15 -16.76
C LYS A 14 -11.67 -8.81 -16.07
N ASN A 15 -11.01 -8.56 -14.94
CA ASN A 15 -10.99 -7.29 -14.21
C ASN A 15 -9.77 -7.23 -13.26
N PRO A 16 -9.38 -6.04 -12.78
CA PRO A 16 -8.15 -5.86 -12.01
C PRO A 16 -8.23 -6.31 -10.54
N VAL A 17 -9.40 -6.75 -10.05
CA VAL A 17 -9.61 -7.04 -8.63
C VAL A 17 -9.33 -8.51 -8.33
N VAL A 18 -8.24 -8.74 -7.60
CA VAL A 18 -7.76 -10.07 -7.20
C VAL A 18 -7.92 -10.24 -5.70
N VAL A 19 -8.37 -11.42 -5.24
CA VAL A 19 -8.40 -11.73 -3.80
C VAL A 19 -7.01 -12.11 -3.34
N ALA A 20 -6.51 -11.43 -2.31
CA ALA A 20 -5.16 -11.63 -1.78
C ALA A 20 -5.01 -12.99 -1.08
N SER A 21 -3.75 -13.45 -0.96
CA SER A 21 -3.37 -14.65 -0.20
C SER A 21 -3.62 -14.47 1.30
N LEU A 22 -4.80 -14.88 1.76
CA LEU A 22 -5.29 -14.76 3.14
C LEU A 22 -6.11 -15.99 3.55
N GLU A 23 -6.80 -15.89 4.68
CA GLU A 23 -7.76 -16.89 5.17
C GLU A 23 -8.91 -17.10 4.18
N THR A 24 -9.33 -16.09 3.46
CA THR A 24 -10.34 -16.15 2.39
C THR A 24 -9.95 -17.00 1.19
N THR A 25 -8.69 -17.41 1.10
CA THR A 25 -8.16 -18.27 0.03
C THR A 25 -7.49 -19.53 0.59
N ASN A 26 -7.85 -19.94 1.83
CA ASN A 26 -7.33 -21.13 2.51
C ASN A 26 -8.32 -22.31 2.50
N SER A 27 -9.44 -22.19 1.81
CA SER A 27 -10.45 -23.25 1.64
C SER A 27 -10.98 -23.30 0.22
N PRO A 28 -11.14 -24.49 -0.36
CA PRO A 28 -11.71 -24.66 -1.70
C PRO A 28 -13.09 -24.00 -1.87
N GLU A 29 -13.95 -24.09 -0.85
CA GLU A 29 -15.30 -23.55 -0.87
C GLU A 29 -15.28 -22.02 -0.98
N VAL A 30 -14.48 -21.35 -0.16
CA VAL A 30 -14.38 -19.89 -0.17
C VAL A 30 -13.71 -19.37 -1.46
N ILE A 31 -12.76 -20.13 -2.03
CA ILE A 31 -12.20 -19.79 -3.34
C ILE A 31 -13.28 -19.82 -4.43
N ARG A 32 -14.18 -20.82 -4.41
CA ARG A 32 -15.33 -20.85 -5.33
C ARG A 32 -16.25 -19.66 -5.13
N GLU A 33 -16.58 -19.31 -3.88
CA GLU A 33 -17.37 -18.11 -3.59
C GLU A 33 -16.71 -16.83 -4.15
N CYS A 34 -15.37 -16.72 -4.12
CA CYS A 34 -14.67 -15.59 -4.72
C CYS A 34 -14.80 -15.56 -6.24
N VAL A 35 -14.74 -16.71 -6.92
CA VAL A 35 -14.96 -16.84 -8.35
C VAL A 35 -16.39 -16.41 -8.72
N ASP A 36 -17.37 -16.93 -7.98
CA ASP A 36 -18.80 -16.64 -8.18
C ASP A 36 -19.14 -15.16 -7.91
N ALA A 37 -18.41 -14.52 -6.97
CA ALA A 37 -18.51 -13.10 -6.70
C ALA A 37 -17.80 -12.21 -7.76
N GLY A 38 -17.24 -12.80 -8.81
CA GLY A 38 -16.70 -12.07 -9.96
C GLY A 38 -15.23 -11.67 -9.84
N ALA A 39 -14.44 -12.21 -8.88
CA ALA A 39 -13.01 -11.94 -8.79
C ALA A 39 -12.30 -12.09 -10.15
N GLY A 40 -11.40 -11.18 -10.49
CA GLY A 40 -10.49 -11.34 -11.63
C GLY A 40 -9.50 -12.48 -11.42
N GLY A 41 -9.10 -12.70 -10.17
CA GLY A 41 -8.27 -13.84 -9.75
C GLY A 41 -8.27 -14.00 -8.23
N MET A 42 -7.72 -15.11 -7.76
CA MET A 42 -7.52 -15.42 -6.35
C MET A 42 -6.10 -15.94 -6.15
N ILE A 43 -5.39 -15.39 -5.17
CA ILE A 43 -4.07 -15.90 -4.78
C ILE A 43 -4.28 -16.84 -3.61
N ILE A 44 -3.97 -18.12 -3.80
CA ILE A 44 -4.14 -19.13 -2.76
C ILE A 44 -3.34 -18.76 -1.51
N LYS A 45 -3.82 -19.16 -0.32
CA LYS A 45 -3.03 -19.07 0.92
C LYS A 45 -1.67 -19.72 0.71
N THR A 46 -0.59 -19.03 1.07
CA THR A 46 0.80 -19.44 0.78
C THR A 46 1.04 -20.90 1.11
N LEU A 47 1.36 -21.71 0.11
CA LEU A 47 1.75 -23.11 0.21
C LEU A 47 3.17 -23.20 0.75
N THR A 48 3.44 -24.18 1.62
CA THR A 48 4.72 -24.24 2.34
C THR A 48 5.12 -25.65 2.78
N ASP A 49 6.43 -25.83 2.96
CA ASP A 49 7.03 -26.95 3.66
C ASP A 49 7.48 -26.59 5.10
N ILE A 50 7.20 -25.36 5.55
CA ILE A 50 7.55 -24.86 6.89
C ILE A 50 6.41 -25.21 7.87
N GLU A 51 6.57 -26.34 8.59
CA GLU A 51 5.54 -26.84 9.50
C GLU A 51 5.07 -25.82 10.56
N ASP A 52 6.01 -25.04 11.13
CA ASP A 52 5.66 -24.04 12.15
C ASP A 52 4.77 -22.92 11.58
N MET A 53 4.94 -22.56 10.30
CA MET A 53 4.07 -21.62 9.63
C MET A 53 2.66 -22.17 9.40
N ALA A 54 2.52 -23.47 9.11
CA ALA A 54 1.23 -24.15 9.02
C ALA A 54 0.55 -24.24 10.39
N ARG A 55 1.29 -24.60 11.44
CA ARG A 55 0.79 -24.64 12.84
C ARG A 55 0.35 -23.28 13.34
N LEU A 56 1.05 -22.19 12.96
CA LEU A 56 0.67 -20.82 13.32
C LEU A 56 -0.72 -20.47 12.77
N THR A 57 -1.07 -20.93 11.57
CA THR A 57 -2.41 -20.70 10.99
C THR A 57 -3.51 -21.42 11.75
N GLN A 58 -3.24 -22.63 12.26
CA GLN A 58 -4.21 -23.36 13.12
C GLN A 58 -4.47 -22.65 14.46
N ASN A 59 -3.53 -21.78 14.89
CA ASN A 59 -3.62 -20.99 16.12
C ASN A 59 -3.70 -19.48 15.84
N SER A 60 -4.27 -19.09 14.71
CA SER A 60 -4.36 -17.70 14.30
C SER A 60 -5.07 -16.84 15.34
N LYS A 61 -4.56 -15.62 15.54
CA LYS A 61 -5.15 -14.62 16.42
C LYS A 61 -5.30 -13.29 15.66
N TYR A 62 -6.41 -12.63 15.92
CA TYR A 62 -6.75 -11.35 15.28
C TYR A 62 -7.18 -10.33 16.31
N ALA A 63 -6.85 -9.06 16.05
CA ALA A 63 -7.42 -7.92 16.73
C ALA A 63 -7.73 -6.82 15.73
N ILE A 64 -8.90 -6.22 15.85
CA ILE A 64 -9.33 -5.11 15.00
C ILE A 64 -9.55 -3.92 15.93
N LEU A 65 -8.78 -2.87 15.73
CA LEU A 65 -8.81 -1.68 16.57
C LEU A 65 -9.40 -0.50 15.79
N ASN A 66 -10.15 0.34 16.49
CA ASN A 66 -10.66 1.60 15.97
C ASN A 66 -9.60 2.72 16.08
N GLU A 67 -9.98 3.92 15.70
CA GLU A 67 -9.13 5.13 15.77
C GLU A 67 -8.71 5.52 17.19
N LYS A 68 -9.39 4.99 18.22
CA LYS A 68 -9.03 5.17 19.63
C LYS A 68 -8.17 4.06 20.20
N ASN A 69 -7.70 3.15 19.33
CA ASN A 69 -6.93 1.96 19.70
C ASN A 69 -7.71 0.96 20.61
N GLU A 70 -9.04 0.94 20.50
CA GLU A 70 -9.92 0.02 21.21
C GLU A 70 -10.37 -1.11 20.30
N LEU A 71 -10.63 -2.30 20.86
CA LEU A 71 -11.18 -3.44 20.12
C LEU A 71 -12.57 -3.08 19.56
N ILE A 72 -12.73 -3.21 18.25
CA ILE A 72 -14.02 -3.02 17.60
C ILE A 72 -14.95 -4.17 17.94
N ARG A 73 -16.16 -3.83 18.37
CA ARG A 73 -17.28 -4.77 18.56
C ARG A 73 -18.40 -4.41 17.59
N GLY A 74 -18.82 -5.37 16.77
CA GLY A 74 -19.88 -5.19 15.77
C GLY A 74 -19.36 -4.69 14.42
N LYS A 75 -20.03 -3.72 13.80
CA LYS A 75 -19.75 -3.29 12.43
C LYS A 75 -18.43 -2.50 12.33
N VAL A 76 -17.57 -2.91 11.41
CA VAL A 76 -16.28 -2.24 11.13
C VAL A 76 -16.48 -1.16 10.08
N ASN A 77 -16.11 0.09 10.40
CA ASN A 77 -16.03 1.21 9.46
C ASN A 77 -14.67 1.22 8.71
N LYS A 78 -14.40 2.26 7.90
CA LYS A 78 -13.15 2.38 7.13
C LYS A 78 -11.92 2.65 8.02
N ASN A 79 -12.09 3.25 9.19
CA ASN A 79 -11.01 3.62 10.10
C ASN A 79 -10.71 2.47 11.08
N PHE A 80 -9.90 1.52 10.65
CA PHE A 80 -9.47 0.40 11.49
C PHE A 80 -8.00 0.06 11.29
N VAL A 81 -7.42 -0.56 12.30
CA VAL A 81 -6.14 -1.26 12.21
C VAL A 81 -6.39 -2.76 12.41
N PHE A 82 -6.00 -3.56 11.44
CA PHE A 82 -6.15 -5.01 11.45
C PHE A 82 -4.84 -5.67 11.85
N TYR A 83 -4.81 -6.27 13.02
CA TYR A 83 -3.68 -7.07 13.50
C TYR A 83 -3.96 -8.55 13.27
N SER A 84 -2.97 -9.29 12.79
CA SER A 84 -3.08 -10.75 12.68
C SER A 84 -1.76 -11.46 12.91
N ARG A 85 -1.82 -12.50 13.73
CA ARG A 85 -0.80 -13.54 13.83
C ARG A 85 -1.35 -14.80 13.17
N SER A 86 -1.07 -14.97 11.89
CA SER A 86 -1.51 -16.09 11.08
C SER A 86 -0.38 -16.46 10.11
N GLY A 87 -0.14 -17.76 9.97
CA GLY A 87 0.94 -18.30 9.14
C GLY A 87 0.55 -18.51 7.67
N TYR A 88 1.14 -19.54 7.07
CA TYR A 88 0.89 -20.01 5.72
C TYR A 88 -0.25 -21.03 5.69
N SER A 89 -0.51 -21.72 4.58
CA SER A 89 -1.56 -22.72 4.54
C SER A 89 -1.33 -23.81 5.60
N SER A 90 -2.39 -24.13 6.35
CA SER A 90 -2.37 -25.21 7.33
C SER A 90 -2.57 -26.59 6.69
N THR A 91 -3.03 -26.62 5.43
CA THR A 91 -3.21 -27.84 4.65
C THR A 91 -1.91 -28.17 3.93
N PRO A 92 -1.38 -29.39 4.07
CA PRO A 92 -0.17 -29.81 3.39
C PRO A 92 -0.27 -29.72 1.87
N LEU A 93 0.84 -29.36 1.21
CA LEU A 93 0.87 -29.17 -0.26
C LEU A 93 0.29 -30.38 -1.02
N ARG A 94 0.62 -31.60 -0.63
CA ARG A 94 0.11 -32.84 -1.26
C ARG A 94 -1.42 -32.95 -1.22
N GLU A 95 -2.04 -32.43 -0.18
CA GLU A 95 -3.51 -32.45 -0.01
C GLU A 95 -4.16 -31.34 -0.83
N TRP A 96 -3.42 -30.26 -1.14
CA TRP A 96 -3.88 -29.21 -2.02
C TRP A 96 -3.90 -29.59 -3.51
N ILE A 97 -3.03 -30.51 -3.96
CA ILE A 97 -2.87 -30.83 -5.40
C ILE A 97 -4.21 -31.13 -6.11
N PRO A 98 -5.08 -32.04 -5.62
CA PRO A 98 -6.37 -32.30 -6.26
C PRO A 98 -7.27 -31.06 -6.30
N HIS A 99 -7.28 -30.29 -5.20
CA HIS A 99 -8.07 -29.05 -5.13
C HIS A 99 -7.55 -27.97 -6.06
N LEU A 100 -6.22 -27.81 -6.23
CA LEU A 100 -5.63 -26.82 -7.14
C LEU A 100 -6.08 -27.04 -8.58
N LYS A 101 -6.04 -28.27 -9.06
CA LYS A 101 -6.44 -28.63 -10.43
C LYS A 101 -7.93 -28.33 -10.68
N ASP A 102 -8.77 -28.77 -9.73
CA ASP A 102 -10.21 -28.59 -9.82
C ASP A 102 -10.63 -27.10 -9.73
N LEU A 103 -10.06 -26.35 -8.77
CA LEU A 103 -10.31 -24.93 -8.60
C LEU A 103 -9.79 -24.07 -9.76
N ASN A 104 -8.62 -24.43 -10.30
CA ASN A 104 -8.07 -23.74 -11.47
C ASN A 104 -8.99 -23.87 -12.66
N LYS A 105 -9.46 -25.12 -12.94
CA LYS A 105 -10.43 -25.34 -14.01
C LYS A 105 -11.71 -24.55 -13.75
N TYR A 106 -12.29 -24.62 -12.53
CA TYR A 106 -13.48 -23.89 -12.17
C TYR A 106 -13.35 -22.38 -12.36
N ALA A 107 -12.21 -21.81 -12.00
CA ALA A 107 -11.92 -20.39 -12.17
C ALA A 107 -11.82 -20.02 -13.65
N GLN A 108 -11.09 -20.80 -14.44
CA GLN A 108 -10.91 -20.58 -15.90
C GLN A 108 -12.23 -20.65 -16.66
N ASP A 109 -13.11 -21.59 -16.32
CA ASP A 109 -14.43 -21.74 -16.93
C ASP A 109 -15.30 -20.47 -16.74
N GLN A 110 -14.96 -19.60 -15.75
CA GLN A 110 -15.64 -18.33 -15.46
C GLN A 110 -14.76 -17.09 -15.79
N GLY A 111 -13.68 -17.26 -16.56
CA GLY A 111 -12.78 -16.18 -16.96
C GLY A 111 -11.99 -15.57 -15.78
N SER A 112 -11.80 -16.34 -14.71
CA SER A 112 -11.01 -15.97 -13.54
C SER A 112 -9.74 -16.82 -13.46
N HIS A 113 -8.82 -16.50 -12.54
CA HIS A 113 -7.57 -17.23 -12.38
C HIS A 113 -7.29 -17.61 -10.94
N LEU A 114 -6.90 -18.87 -10.71
CA LEU A 114 -6.27 -19.28 -9.47
C LEU A 114 -4.75 -19.06 -9.60
N ILE A 115 -4.17 -18.26 -8.73
CA ILE A 115 -2.75 -17.90 -8.71
C ILE A 115 -2.09 -18.62 -7.56
N GLY A 116 -0.94 -19.26 -7.80
CA GLY A 116 -0.17 -19.92 -6.76
C GLY A 116 0.46 -18.90 -5.79
N SER A 117 0.66 -19.28 -4.54
CA SER A 117 1.52 -18.54 -3.62
C SER A 117 2.44 -19.51 -2.90
N ALA A 118 3.75 -19.24 -2.94
CA ALA A 118 4.78 -20.12 -2.41
C ALA A 118 5.53 -19.47 -1.23
N GLY A 119 5.97 -20.30 -0.27
CA GLY A 119 6.82 -19.93 0.84
C GLY A 119 7.65 -21.11 1.30
N GLY A 120 8.89 -21.25 0.81
CA GLY A 120 9.77 -22.37 1.06
C GLY A 120 10.80 -22.09 2.16
N LYS A 121 11.36 -23.17 2.74
CA LYS A 121 12.41 -23.13 3.76
C LYS A 121 13.81 -23.09 3.13
N THR A 122 13.99 -23.70 1.98
CA THR A 122 15.26 -23.77 1.22
C THR A 122 15.01 -23.38 -0.23
N VAL A 123 16.05 -23.03 -0.98
CA VAL A 123 15.93 -22.75 -2.43
C VAL A 123 15.26 -23.92 -3.15
N GLN A 124 15.62 -25.16 -2.81
CA GLN A 124 15.02 -26.34 -3.42
C GLN A 124 13.52 -26.45 -3.10
N SER A 125 13.10 -26.18 -1.85
CA SER A 125 11.67 -26.22 -1.51
C SER A 125 10.87 -25.14 -2.22
N TRP A 126 11.43 -23.95 -2.45
CA TRP A 126 10.80 -22.93 -3.31
C TRP A 126 10.54 -23.47 -4.72
N ILE A 127 11.55 -24.12 -5.31
CA ILE A 127 11.47 -24.73 -6.65
C ILE A 127 10.38 -25.81 -6.68
N ASP A 128 10.39 -26.73 -5.73
CA ASP A 128 9.47 -27.88 -5.69
C ASP A 128 8.01 -27.44 -5.52
N ILE A 129 7.76 -26.43 -4.67
CA ILE A 129 6.42 -25.84 -4.50
C ILE A 129 5.98 -25.17 -5.81
N CYS A 130 6.84 -24.38 -6.45
CA CYS A 130 6.50 -23.67 -7.69
C CYS A 130 6.25 -24.62 -8.86
N ARG A 131 7.03 -25.69 -8.99
CA ARG A 131 6.79 -26.75 -9.99
C ARG A 131 5.46 -27.46 -9.75
N THR A 132 5.14 -27.76 -8.50
CA THR A 132 3.83 -28.35 -8.15
C THR A 132 2.67 -27.43 -8.55
N ILE A 133 2.81 -26.12 -8.34
CA ILE A 133 1.83 -25.10 -8.77
C ILE A 133 1.70 -25.11 -10.30
N GLU A 134 2.79 -25.10 -11.03
CA GLU A 134 2.82 -25.18 -12.50
C GLU A 134 2.20 -26.49 -13.02
N ASP A 135 2.54 -27.63 -12.43
CA ASP A 135 2.02 -28.97 -12.81
C ASP A 135 0.50 -29.10 -12.52
N CYS A 136 -0.03 -28.27 -11.64
CA CYS A 136 -1.47 -28.14 -11.43
C CYS A 136 -2.15 -27.23 -12.47
N GLY A 137 -1.38 -26.62 -13.39
CA GLY A 137 -1.88 -25.78 -14.48
C GLY A 137 -2.20 -24.34 -14.07
N LEU A 138 -1.77 -23.88 -12.90
CA LEU A 138 -1.98 -22.49 -12.49
C LEU A 138 -1.16 -21.56 -13.39
N PRO A 139 -1.73 -20.41 -13.81
CA PRO A 139 -1.11 -19.55 -14.82
C PRO A 139 0.02 -18.68 -14.29
N MET A 140 0.21 -18.57 -12.97
CA MET A 140 1.16 -17.66 -12.33
C MET A 140 1.45 -18.09 -10.89
N VAL A 141 2.62 -17.70 -10.37
CA VAL A 141 2.98 -17.90 -8.96
C VAL A 141 3.48 -16.60 -8.31
N GLU A 142 3.02 -16.32 -7.08
CA GLU A 142 3.51 -15.25 -6.21
C GLU A 142 4.44 -15.82 -5.15
N LEU A 143 5.72 -15.42 -5.10
CA LEU A 143 6.65 -15.76 -4.03
C LEU A 143 6.47 -14.82 -2.85
N ASN A 144 6.20 -15.36 -1.68
CA ASN A 144 5.91 -14.57 -0.48
C ASN A 144 7.19 -14.16 0.27
N PHE A 145 7.87 -13.11 -0.23
CA PHE A 145 9.03 -12.51 0.43
C PHE A 145 8.65 -11.44 1.48
N GLY A 146 7.38 -11.35 1.83
CA GLY A 146 6.90 -10.27 2.69
C GLY A 146 6.26 -10.72 3.99
N CYS A 147 6.12 -12.01 4.28
CA CYS A 147 5.51 -12.47 5.53
C CYS A 147 6.45 -12.17 6.71
N PRO A 148 5.99 -11.42 7.76
CA PRO A 148 6.86 -11.07 8.89
C PRO A 148 7.11 -12.24 9.86
N HIS A 149 6.24 -13.24 9.90
CA HIS A 149 6.27 -14.28 10.92
C HIS A 149 7.46 -15.24 10.86
N PRO A 150 7.99 -15.66 9.68
CA PRO A 150 9.21 -16.45 9.64
C PRO A 150 10.40 -15.79 10.35
N ALA A 151 10.54 -14.48 10.24
CA ALA A 151 11.60 -13.72 10.93
C ALA A 151 11.48 -13.76 12.46
N MET A 152 10.33 -14.16 12.99
CA MET A 152 10.09 -14.28 14.44
C MET A 152 10.26 -15.72 14.96
N MET A 153 10.63 -16.67 14.07
CA MET A 153 10.77 -18.09 14.40
C MET A 153 12.25 -18.50 14.37
N PRO A 154 12.82 -19.01 15.47
CA PRO A 154 14.22 -19.45 15.50
C PRO A 154 14.50 -20.52 14.43
N GLY A 155 15.56 -20.32 13.63
CA GLY A 155 16.00 -21.27 12.61
C GLY A 155 15.14 -21.36 11.35
N VAL A 156 14.14 -20.49 11.19
CA VAL A 156 13.33 -20.38 9.98
C VAL A 156 13.87 -19.24 9.11
N HIS A 157 14.31 -19.57 7.90
CA HIS A 157 14.76 -18.60 6.89
C HIS A 157 13.68 -18.50 5.79
N GLY A 158 12.89 -17.41 5.81
CA GLY A 158 11.80 -17.25 4.84
C GLY A 158 11.08 -15.89 4.97
N GLY A 159 10.10 -15.65 4.13
CA GLY A 159 9.28 -14.44 4.18
C GLY A 159 10.09 -13.15 4.14
N SER A 160 9.88 -12.27 5.11
CA SER A 160 10.53 -10.96 5.15
C SER A 160 12.05 -10.99 5.35
N MET A 161 12.61 -12.09 5.87
CA MET A 161 14.07 -12.24 5.94
C MET A 161 14.70 -12.27 4.54
N ILE A 162 14.10 -13.03 3.61
CA ILE A 162 14.53 -13.05 2.21
C ILE A 162 14.25 -11.69 1.56
N GLY A 163 13.05 -11.14 1.82
CA GLY A 163 12.62 -9.87 1.23
C GLY A 163 13.37 -8.63 1.70
N GLN A 164 14.20 -8.71 2.74
CA GLN A 164 15.05 -7.62 3.23
C GLN A 164 16.46 -7.63 2.65
N GLU A 165 16.89 -8.76 2.05
CA GLU A 165 18.24 -8.97 1.54
C GLU A 165 18.21 -9.11 0.00
N PRO A 166 18.61 -8.06 -0.76
CA PRO A 166 18.53 -8.06 -2.22
C PRO A 166 19.24 -9.24 -2.90
N ASP A 167 20.39 -9.67 -2.37
CA ASP A 167 21.17 -10.75 -2.96
C ASP A 167 20.51 -12.12 -2.74
N ILE A 168 19.93 -12.35 -1.55
CA ILE A 168 19.18 -13.59 -1.28
C ILE A 168 17.89 -13.60 -2.10
N ALA A 169 17.18 -12.47 -2.18
CA ALA A 169 15.98 -12.34 -2.99
C ALA A 169 16.27 -12.59 -4.48
N ARG A 170 17.41 -12.08 -4.99
CA ARG A 170 17.89 -12.34 -6.35
C ARG A 170 18.14 -13.82 -6.58
N GLU A 171 18.89 -14.49 -5.69
CA GLU A 171 19.24 -15.90 -5.82
C GLU A 171 17.98 -16.79 -5.88
N VAL A 172 17.10 -16.68 -4.89
CA VAL A 172 15.86 -17.47 -4.84
C VAL A 172 15.00 -17.22 -6.09
N THR A 173 14.85 -15.95 -6.49
CA THR A 173 14.06 -15.58 -7.67
C THR A 173 14.65 -16.19 -8.94
N ALA A 174 15.97 -16.06 -9.18
CA ALA A 174 16.62 -16.61 -10.36
C ALA A 174 16.43 -18.11 -10.46
N ARG A 175 16.66 -18.84 -9.35
CA ARG A 175 16.53 -20.30 -9.31
C ARG A 175 15.10 -20.79 -9.56
N VAL A 176 14.09 -20.04 -9.06
CA VAL A 176 12.69 -20.36 -9.34
C VAL A 176 12.35 -20.04 -10.79
N CYS A 177 12.73 -18.88 -11.32
CA CYS A 177 12.48 -18.50 -12.72
C CYS A 177 13.15 -19.46 -13.72
N GLU A 178 14.32 -20.03 -13.39
CA GLU A 178 14.95 -21.08 -14.19
C GLU A 178 14.17 -22.41 -14.15
N ALA A 179 13.44 -22.66 -13.08
CA ALA A 179 12.81 -23.95 -12.81
C ALA A 179 11.38 -24.09 -13.33
N VAL A 180 10.67 -22.98 -13.56
CA VAL A 180 9.27 -22.91 -14.03
C VAL A 180 9.14 -22.02 -15.25
N LYS A 181 8.07 -22.23 -16.04
CA LYS A 181 7.76 -21.44 -17.25
C LYS A 181 6.69 -20.39 -17.02
N ILE A 182 5.88 -20.57 -15.95
CA ILE A 182 4.83 -19.62 -15.59
C ILE A 182 5.44 -18.33 -15.02
N PRO A 183 4.82 -17.16 -15.21
CA PRO A 183 5.25 -15.89 -14.64
C PRO A 183 5.43 -15.97 -13.12
N VAL A 184 6.58 -15.49 -12.64
CA VAL A 184 6.92 -15.42 -11.21
C VAL A 184 6.79 -13.96 -10.76
N VAL A 185 5.93 -13.70 -9.77
CA VAL A 185 5.69 -12.39 -9.15
C VAL A 185 6.23 -12.42 -7.72
N ILE A 186 6.88 -11.34 -7.28
CA ILE A 186 7.48 -11.29 -5.95
C ILE A 186 6.68 -10.36 -5.04
N LYS A 187 6.13 -10.88 -3.94
CA LYS A 187 5.45 -10.06 -2.93
C LYS A 187 6.45 -9.47 -1.95
N LEU A 188 6.65 -8.17 -2.06
CA LEU A 188 7.66 -7.41 -1.31
C LEU A 188 7.22 -7.17 0.14
N THR A 189 8.19 -7.15 1.08
CA THR A 189 7.96 -6.66 2.44
C THR A 189 8.09 -5.14 2.48
N PRO A 190 7.19 -4.43 3.20
CA PRO A 190 7.34 -3.00 3.43
C PRO A 190 8.25 -2.65 4.61
N ASP A 191 8.60 -3.64 5.46
CA ASP A 191 9.35 -3.46 6.71
C ASP A 191 10.86 -3.27 6.47
N GLN A 192 11.21 -2.35 5.56
CA GLN A 192 12.58 -2.04 5.22
C GLN A 192 12.72 -0.71 4.46
N SER A 193 13.95 -0.16 4.45
CA SER A 193 14.28 1.03 3.67
C SER A 193 14.66 0.72 2.20
N ARG A 194 15.01 -0.54 1.89
CA ARG A 194 15.60 -0.98 0.62
C ARG A 194 14.61 -1.72 -0.31
N VAL A 195 13.30 -1.44 -0.19
CA VAL A 195 12.26 -2.10 -1.01
C VAL A 195 12.56 -1.98 -2.52
N LEU A 196 13.06 -0.82 -2.96
CA LEU A 196 13.39 -0.60 -4.36
C LEU A 196 14.63 -1.41 -4.81
N ASP A 197 15.62 -1.58 -3.94
CA ASP A 197 16.81 -2.38 -4.24
C ASP A 197 16.42 -3.85 -4.41
N VAL A 198 15.54 -4.37 -3.55
CA VAL A 198 15.00 -5.72 -3.68
C VAL A 198 14.17 -5.84 -4.96
N ALA A 199 13.29 -4.88 -5.26
CA ALA A 199 12.50 -4.90 -6.49
C ALA A 199 13.39 -4.90 -7.74
N ARG A 200 14.50 -4.15 -7.73
CA ARG A 200 15.50 -4.15 -8.80
C ARG A 200 16.21 -5.50 -8.91
N ALA A 201 16.65 -6.05 -7.78
CA ALA A 201 17.35 -7.33 -7.72
C ALA A 201 16.49 -8.49 -8.27
N VAL A 202 15.21 -8.56 -7.90
CA VAL A 202 14.30 -9.60 -8.42
C VAL A 202 13.92 -9.37 -9.88
N LYS A 203 13.81 -8.12 -10.35
CA LYS A 203 13.64 -7.80 -11.77
C LYS A 203 14.82 -8.34 -12.61
N GLU A 204 16.04 -8.04 -12.18
CA GLU A 204 17.28 -8.53 -12.82
C GLU A 204 17.38 -10.07 -12.79
N ALA A 205 16.77 -10.72 -11.80
CA ALA A 205 16.70 -12.17 -11.66
C ALA A 205 15.59 -12.85 -12.50
N GLY A 206 14.82 -12.07 -13.27
CA GLY A 206 13.80 -12.61 -14.18
C GLY A 206 12.38 -12.62 -13.62
N ALA A 207 12.10 -12.00 -12.48
CA ALA A 207 10.72 -11.82 -12.01
C ALA A 207 9.88 -11.07 -13.05
N ALA A 208 8.69 -11.60 -13.36
CA ALA A 208 7.75 -11.00 -14.30
C ALA A 208 7.10 -9.73 -13.74
N GLY A 209 6.93 -9.64 -12.43
CA GLY A 209 6.34 -8.51 -11.74
C GLY A 209 6.56 -8.56 -10.23
N VAL A 210 6.04 -7.55 -9.53
CA VAL A 210 6.06 -7.49 -8.07
C VAL A 210 4.69 -7.16 -7.49
N THR A 211 4.43 -7.57 -6.23
CA THR A 211 3.32 -7.09 -5.42
C THR A 211 3.83 -6.10 -4.38
N ALA A 212 3.35 -4.88 -4.43
CA ALA A 212 3.68 -3.80 -3.51
C ALA A 212 2.45 -3.41 -2.68
N THR A 213 2.39 -3.77 -1.39
CA THR A 213 3.30 -4.53 -0.55
C THR A 213 2.56 -5.54 0.33
N ASN A 214 3.29 -6.39 1.09
CA ASN A 214 2.72 -7.18 2.17
C ASN A 214 2.32 -6.29 3.36
N ARG A 215 1.85 -6.89 4.46
CA ARG A 215 1.54 -6.21 5.73
C ARG A 215 2.82 -5.69 6.39
N TYR A 216 2.67 -4.61 7.14
CA TYR A 216 3.70 -4.14 8.07
C TYR A 216 3.76 -5.02 9.31
N THR A 217 4.85 -4.96 10.06
CA THR A 217 4.93 -5.54 11.40
C THR A 217 4.58 -4.48 12.44
N GLY A 218 3.71 -4.81 13.37
CA GLY A 218 3.28 -3.91 14.42
C GLY A 218 3.16 -4.57 15.77
N PHE A 219 2.95 -3.76 16.79
CA PHE A 219 2.80 -4.18 18.17
C PHE A 219 1.66 -3.39 18.81
N SER A 220 0.82 -4.06 19.61
CA SER A 220 -0.26 -3.43 20.35
C SER A 220 -0.30 -3.94 21.78
N VAL A 221 -0.46 -3.02 22.72
CA VAL A 221 -0.53 -3.30 24.15
C VAL A 221 -1.95 -3.04 24.65
N ASP A 222 -2.43 -3.91 25.51
CA ASP A 222 -3.58 -3.63 26.33
C ASP A 222 -3.12 -2.86 27.57
N ILE A 223 -3.51 -1.59 27.67
CA ILE A 223 -3.00 -0.68 28.71
C ILE A 223 -3.56 -1.02 30.10
N GLU A 224 -4.70 -1.71 30.18
CA GLU A 224 -5.29 -2.11 31.46
C GLU A 224 -4.56 -3.30 32.08
N THR A 225 -4.03 -4.18 31.24
CA THR A 225 -3.33 -5.40 31.69
C THR A 225 -1.81 -5.32 31.56
N GLY A 226 -1.29 -4.38 30.77
CA GLY A 226 0.11 -4.29 30.40
C GLY A 226 0.59 -5.42 29.45
N LEU A 227 -0.32 -6.23 28.89
CA LEU A 227 0.02 -7.38 28.05
C LEU A 227 -0.07 -7.06 26.55
N PRO A 228 0.76 -7.71 25.73
CA PRO A 228 0.60 -7.66 24.28
C PRO A 228 -0.74 -8.27 23.85
N ARG A 229 -1.57 -7.55 23.08
CA ARG A 229 -2.92 -8.01 22.69
C ARG A 229 -2.94 -9.35 21.96
N LEU A 230 -1.93 -9.63 21.14
CA LEU A 230 -1.79 -10.89 20.41
C LEU A 230 -0.61 -11.74 20.92
N GLY A 231 -0.10 -11.46 22.11
CA GLY A 231 1.04 -12.18 22.69
C GLY A 231 2.40 -11.80 22.07
N GLY A 232 2.48 -10.75 21.23
CA GLY A 232 3.72 -10.28 20.63
C GLY A 232 3.50 -9.52 19.31
N PRO A 233 4.57 -9.23 18.54
CA PRO A 233 4.47 -8.60 17.25
C PRO A 233 3.55 -9.37 16.29
N ALA A 234 2.88 -8.65 15.39
CA ALA A 234 1.90 -9.21 14.46
C ALA A 234 1.97 -8.47 13.12
N GLY A 235 1.49 -9.10 12.05
CA GLY A 235 1.26 -8.39 10.80
C GLY A 235 0.11 -7.40 10.97
N ILE A 236 0.30 -6.16 10.52
CA ILE A 236 -0.72 -5.11 10.58
C ILE A 236 -1.06 -4.58 9.20
N GLY A 237 -2.31 -4.18 9.04
CA GLY A 237 -2.84 -3.56 7.82
C GLY A 237 -4.09 -2.75 8.13
N GLY A 238 -4.68 -2.20 7.10
CA GLY A 238 -5.83 -1.31 7.18
C GLY A 238 -5.66 -0.14 6.21
N VAL A 239 -6.67 0.70 6.06
CA VAL A 239 -6.64 1.79 5.07
C VAL A 239 -5.51 2.79 5.33
N TRP A 240 -5.09 2.97 6.57
CA TRP A 240 -3.93 3.81 6.95
C TRP A 240 -2.64 3.43 6.20
N ALA A 241 -2.46 2.13 5.87
CA ALA A 241 -1.26 1.64 5.19
C ALA A 241 -1.24 1.94 3.68
N LYS A 242 -2.38 2.37 3.10
CA LYS A 242 -2.52 2.64 1.66
C LYS A 242 -1.49 3.64 1.15
N ALA A 243 -1.36 4.79 1.80
CA ALA A 243 -0.43 5.84 1.38
C ALA A 243 1.03 5.36 1.35
N LEU A 244 1.40 4.51 2.31
CA LEU A 244 2.73 3.90 2.36
C LEU A 244 2.96 2.90 1.22
N SER A 245 1.94 2.10 0.88
CA SER A 245 2.01 1.18 -0.25
C SER A 245 2.03 1.91 -1.59
N LEU A 246 1.21 2.95 -1.76
CA LEU A 246 1.20 3.80 -2.96
C LEU A 246 2.56 4.46 -3.22
N ARG A 247 3.29 4.89 -2.17
CA ARG A 247 4.66 5.39 -2.31
C ARG A 247 5.58 4.36 -3.00
N TRP A 248 5.49 3.08 -2.61
CA TRP A 248 6.31 2.04 -3.22
C TRP A 248 5.85 1.72 -4.65
N VAL A 249 4.54 1.68 -4.90
CA VAL A 249 3.99 1.54 -6.26
C VAL A 249 4.50 2.66 -7.16
N ASN A 250 4.41 3.93 -6.72
CA ASN A 250 4.91 5.08 -7.47
C ASN A 250 6.40 4.92 -7.82
N ARG A 251 7.24 4.61 -6.84
CA ARG A 251 8.69 4.47 -7.05
C ARG A 251 9.04 3.31 -7.98
N ILE A 252 8.42 2.13 -7.80
CA ILE A 252 8.67 0.98 -8.67
C ILE A 252 8.20 1.27 -10.10
N TYR A 253 7.03 1.91 -10.26
CA TYR A 253 6.49 2.31 -11.56
C TYR A 253 7.42 3.28 -12.28
N THR A 254 7.86 4.35 -11.60
CA THR A 254 8.65 5.43 -12.21
C THR A 254 10.14 5.08 -12.39
N GLU A 255 10.73 4.33 -11.45
CA GLU A 255 12.17 4.06 -11.46
C GLU A 255 12.53 2.73 -12.10
N LEU A 256 11.64 1.72 -12.06
CA LEU A 256 11.91 0.40 -12.60
C LEU A 256 11.07 0.04 -13.82
N GLY A 257 9.87 0.60 -13.98
CA GLY A 257 8.99 0.32 -15.11
C GLY A 257 8.60 -1.17 -15.22
N MET A 258 8.48 -1.88 -14.06
CA MET A 258 8.07 -3.28 -14.06
C MET A 258 6.59 -3.42 -13.71
N PRO A 259 5.92 -4.54 -14.11
CA PRO A 259 4.54 -4.81 -13.74
C PRO A 259 4.35 -4.88 -12.22
N ILE A 260 3.27 -4.23 -11.72
CA ILE A 260 3.01 -4.11 -10.28
C ILE A 260 1.60 -4.55 -9.98
N THR A 261 1.45 -5.40 -8.97
CA THR A 261 0.18 -5.62 -8.29
C THR A 261 0.14 -4.77 -7.02
N GLY A 262 -0.89 -3.94 -6.86
CA GLY A 262 -1.08 -3.12 -5.66
C GLY A 262 -1.69 -3.93 -4.52
N SER A 263 -1.23 -3.75 -3.30
CA SER A 263 -1.78 -4.44 -2.13
C SER A 263 -1.61 -3.62 -0.86
N ASN A 264 -2.43 -3.95 0.15
CA ASN A 264 -2.47 -3.33 1.47
C ASN A 264 -3.16 -1.96 1.52
N GLY A 265 -4.21 -1.86 2.32
CA GLY A 265 -4.95 -0.62 2.52
C GLY A 265 -6.18 -0.40 1.64
N ILE A 266 -6.66 -1.45 0.94
CA ILE A 266 -7.82 -1.39 0.05
C ILE A 266 -9.08 -1.76 0.82
N TYR A 267 -10.07 -0.87 0.80
CA TYR A 267 -11.37 -1.05 1.44
C TYR A 267 -12.54 -0.96 0.45
N ASP A 268 -12.48 -0.06 -0.54
CA ASP A 268 -13.50 0.13 -1.55
C ASP A 268 -12.89 0.38 -2.95
N HIS A 269 -13.73 0.63 -3.94
CA HIS A 269 -13.31 0.88 -5.32
C HIS A 269 -12.43 2.13 -5.49
N LYS A 270 -12.59 3.15 -4.63
CA LYS A 270 -11.76 4.37 -4.71
C LYS A 270 -10.30 4.06 -4.39
N ASP A 271 -10.08 3.17 -3.44
CA ASP A 271 -8.72 2.70 -3.13
C ASP A 271 -8.13 1.92 -4.31
N VAL A 272 -8.93 1.10 -5.01
CA VAL A 272 -8.51 0.40 -6.25
C VAL A 272 -8.11 1.40 -7.34
N VAL A 273 -8.92 2.44 -7.55
CA VAL A 273 -8.63 3.54 -8.50
C VAL A 273 -7.30 4.21 -8.18
N GLU A 274 -7.04 4.55 -6.92
CA GLU A 274 -5.76 5.17 -6.50
C GLU A 274 -4.56 4.28 -6.83
N PHE A 275 -4.64 2.97 -6.59
CA PHE A 275 -3.57 2.03 -6.94
C PHE A 275 -3.33 1.99 -8.45
N ILE A 276 -4.39 1.90 -9.26
CA ILE A 276 -4.27 1.89 -10.73
C ILE A 276 -3.68 3.22 -11.22
N MET A 277 -4.19 4.35 -10.76
CA MET A 277 -3.69 5.68 -11.13
C MET A 277 -2.23 5.89 -10.69
N THR A 278 -1.77 5.20 -9.66
CA THR A 278 -0.37 5.23 -9.21
C THR A 278 0.54 4.32 -10.03
N GLY A 279 0.00 3.31 -10.74
CA GLY A 279 0.78 2.44 -11.63
C GLY A 279 0.71 0.95 -11.34
N ALA A 280 -0.23 0.51 -10.49
CA ALA A 280 -0.52 -0.90 -10.24
C ALA A 280 -1.83 -1.28 -10.93
N PRO A 281 -1.80 -1.79 -12.19
CA PRO A 281 -2.99 -2.12 -12.94
C PRO A 281 -3.78 -3.31 -12.36
N LEU A 282 -3.15 -4.16 -11.57
CA LEU A 282 -3.76 -5.28 -10.85
C LEU A 282 -3.73 -4.99 -9.36
N VAL A 283 -4.79 -5.35 -8.60
CA VAL A 283 -4.94 -4.94 -7.20
C VAL A 283 -5.44 -6.09 -6.33
N GLN A 284 -4.76 -6.35 -5.20
CA GLN A 284 -5.09 -7.43 -4.27
C GLN A 284 -5.94 -6.90 -3.11
N VAL A 285 -7.18 -7.36 -3.00
CA VAL A 285 -8.11 -7.05 -1.92
C VAL A 285 -8.04 -8.14 -0.85
N GLY A 286 -7.90 -7.74 0.41
CA GLY A 286 -7.66 -8.67 1.51
C GLY A 286 -8.59 -8.50 2.71
N SER A 287 -8.12 -7.84 3.77
CA SER A 287 -8.78 -7.77 5.08
C SER A 287 -10.24 -7.28 5.03
N VAL A 288 -10.62 -6.44 4.08
CA VAL A 288 -12.02 -6.00 3.94
C VAL A 288 -12.97 -7.18 3.66
N LEU A 289 -12.51 -8.18 2.89
CA LEU A 289 -13.30 -9.38 2.61
C LEU A 289 -13.43 -10.29 3.84
N MET A 290 -12.41 -10.33 4.71
CA MET A 290 -12.51 -11.00 6.02
C MET A 290 -13.53 -10.29 6.94
N LEU A 291 -13.64 -8.97 6.86
CA LEU A 291 -14.49 -8.16 7.72
C LEU A 291 -15.93 -8.02 7.23
N LYS A 292 -16.15 -8.03 5.92
CA LYS A 292 -17.48 -7.82 5.28
C LYS A 292 -18.03 -9.04 4.55
N GLY A 293 -17.21 -10.09 4.43
CA GLY A 293 -17.53 -11.30 3.66
C GLY A 293 -17.28 -11.12 2.14
N ILE A 294 -17.22 -12.25 1.45
CA ILE A 294 -16.95 -12.30 -0.02
C ILE A 294 -18.02 -11.56 -0.81
N LYS A 295 -19.25 -11.52 -0.32
CA LYS A 295 -20.38 -10.78 -0.94
C LYS A 295 -20.13 -9.27 -1.10
N TYR A 296 -19.07 -8.73 -0.48
CA TYR A 296 -18.67 -7.34 -0.65
C TYR A 296 -17.86 -7.09 -1.94
N LEU A 297 -17.24 -8.14 -2.49
CA LEU A 297 -16.37 -8.04 -3.67
C LEU A 297 -17.08 -7.43 -4.91
N PRO A 298 -18.32 -7.82 -5.27
CA PRO A 298 -19.02 -7.19 -6.39
C PRO A 298 -19.18 -5.68 -6.24
N SER A 299 -19.34 -5.16 -5.03
CA SER A 299 -19.47 -3.71 -4.82
C SER A 299 -18.18 -2.93 -5.15
N ILE A 300 -17.01 -3.57 -4.98
CA ILE A 300 -15.73 -2.99 -5.37
C ILE A 300 -15.59 -2.99 -6.90
N ILE A 301 -15.90 -4.11 -7.55
CA ILE A 301 -15.79 -4.25 -9.01
C ILE A 301 -16.76 -3.31 -9.73
N ASN A 302 -18.05 -3.32 -9.34
CA ASN A 302 -19.06 -2.45 -9.93
C ASN A 302 -18.79 -0.96 -9.64
N GLY A 303 -18.22 -0.65 -8.47
CA GLY A 303 -17.82 0.71 -8.13
C GLY A 303 -16.69 1.22 -9.03
N LEU A 304 -15.71 0.36 -9.37
CA LEU A 304 -14.65 0.68 -10.33
C LEU A 304 -15.22 0.91 -11.74
N ASP A 305 -16.09 0.02 -12.23
CA ASP A 305 -16.74 0.13 -13.53
C ASP A 305 -17.51 1.46 -13.63
N SER A 306 -18.35 1.75 -12.64
CA SER A 306 -19.10 3.01 -12.58
C SER A 306 -18.18 4.24 -12.52
N PHE A 307 -17.07 4.18 -11.79
CA PHE A 307 -16.10 5.27 -11.75
C PHE A 307 -15.48 5.53 -13.11
N MET A 308 -15.07 4.48 -13.81
CA MET A 308 -14.49 4.59 -15.16
C MET A 308 -15.47 5.17 -16.16
N ASP A 309 -16.73 4.69 -16.18
CA ASP A 309 -17.79 5.21 -17.05
C ASP A 309 -18.04 6.71 -16.78
N ILE A 310 -18.18 7.12 -15.51
CA ILE A 310 -18.46 8.52 -15.12
C ILE A 310 -17.32 9.45 -15.56
N HIS A 311 -16.05 8.99 -15.46
CA HIS A 311 -14.88 9.80 -15.77
C HIS A 311 -14.37 9.60 -17.21
N GLY A 312 -15.02 8.77 -18.02
CA GLY A 312 -14.69 8.58 -19.44
C GLY A 312 -13.40 7.78 -19.67
N TYR A 313 -13.00 6.90 -18.75
CA TYR A 313 -11.87 5.98 -18.95
C TYR A 313 -12.33 4.76 -19.77
N PRO A 314 -11.81 4.54 -20.99
CA PRO A 314 -12.26 3.43 -21.82
C PRO A 314 -11.76 2.06 -21.30
N ASP A 315 -10.60 2.01 -20.66
CA ASP A 315 -9.94 0.80 -20.19
C ASP A 315 -9.00 1.07 -19.02
N ILE A 316 -8.51 0.00 -18.38
CA ILE A 316 -7.58 0.06 -17.25
C ILE A 316 -6.23 0.71 -17.64
N ALA A 317 -5.75 0.47 -18.88
CA ALA A 317 -4.47 0.98 -19.33
C ALA A 317 -4.47 2.53 -19.41
N SER A 318 -5.56 3.13 -19.86
CA SER A 318 -5.73 4.59 -19.95
C SER A 318 -5.61 5.29 -18.60
N MET A 319 -6.02 4.61 -17.52
CA MET A 319 -5.97 5.14 -16.15
C MET A 319 -4.64 4.80 -15.44
N THR A 320 -3.94 3.74 -15.88
CA THR A 320 -2.74 3.25 -15.19
C THR A 320 -1.62 4.27 -15.17
N GLY A 321 -1.14 4.63 -13.98
CA GLY A 321 0.05 5.46 -13.76
C GLY A 321 -0.13 6.95 -14.06
N ILE A 322 -1.35 7.45 -14.28
CA ILE A 322 -1.57 8.88 -14.60
C ILE A 322 -1.11 9.80 -13.48
N ALA A 323 -1.30 9.43 -12.21
CA ALA A 323 -0.84 10.20 -11.06
C ALA A 323 0.69 10.19 -10.96
N SER A 324 1.32 9.04 -11.15
CA SER A 324 2.79 8.92 -11.09
C SER A 324 3.52 9.67 -12.20
N ARG A 325 2.91 9.76 -13.39
CA ARG A 325 3.46 10.57 -14.48
C ARG A 325 3.40 12.08 -14.21
N GLN A 326 2.46 12.51 -13.38
CA GLN A 326 2.28 13.92 -12.98
C GLN A 326 2.96 14.25 -11.65
N ALA A 327 3.50 13.27 -10.94
CA ALA A 327 4.18 13.50 -9.67
C ALA A 327 5.43 14.34 -9.87
N VAL A 328 5.62 15.32 -9.01
CA VAL A 328 6.83 16.15 -8.98
C VAL A 328 8.01 15.26 -8.62
N LYS A 329 9.02 15.23 -9.50
CA LYS A 329 10.21 14.39 -9.33
C LYS A 329 11.29 15.04 -8.48
N ASP A 330 11.29 16.38 -8.42
CA ASP A 330 12.26 17.20 -7.74
C ASP A 330 11.54 18.31 -6.97
N TYR A 331 11.92 18.54 -5.72
CA TYR A 331 11.41 19.67 -4.93
C TYR A 331 11.67 21.02 -5.62
N GLY A 332 12.74 21.14 -6.42
CA GLY A 332 13.01 22.33 -7.23
C GLY A 332 11.91 22.67 -8.23
N GLU A 333 11.13 21.69 -8.73
CA GLU A 333 9.98 21.94 -9.59
C GLU A 333 8.82 22.61 -8.83
N GLN A 334 8.67 22.32 -7.54
CA GLN A 334 7.63 22.94 -6.70
C GLN A 334 7.85 24.44 -6.54
N PHE A 335 9.11 24.90 -6.48
CA PHE A 335 9.45 26.32 -6.39
C PHE A 335 9.21 27.11 -7.69
N ARG A 336 9.02 26.41 -8.82
CA ARG A 336 8.71 27.03 -10.12
C ARG A 336 7.22 27.25 -10.34
N LYS A 337 6.35 26.67 -9.52
CA LYS A 337 4.90 26.91 -9.60
C LYS A 337 4.59 28.31 -9.10
N PRO A 338 3.53 28.96 -9.62
CA PRO A 338 3.06 30.21 -9.07
C PRO A 338 2.80 30.07 -7.56
N ARG A 339 3.27 31.02 -6.79
CA ARG A 339 2.91 31.05 -5.37
C ARG A 339 1.42 31.33 -5.23
N MET A 340 0.84 30.72 -4.19
CA MET A 340 -0.57 30.86 -3.87
C MET A 340 -0.70 31.52 -2.49
N HIS A 341 -1.81 32.23 -2.28
CA HIS A 341 -2.23 32.71 -0.96
C HIS A 341 -3.69 32.36 -0.73
N SER A 342 -4.08 32.28 0.54
CA SER A 342 -5.47 32.04 0.92
C SER A 342 -6.26 33.34 0.98
N GLU A 343 -7.48 33.30 0.50
CA GLU A 343 -8.49 34.33 0.72
C GLU A 343 -9.70 33.77 1.45
N ILE A 344 -10.31 34.56 2.30
CA ILE A 344 -11.50 34.20 3.05
C ILE A 344 -12.71 34.93 2.44
N THR A 345 -13.73 34.17 2.06
CA THR A 345 -15.00 34.70 1.61
C THR A 345 -15.86 35.00 2.86
N SER A 346 -16.05 36.27 3.19
CA SER A 346 -16.75 36.70 4.40
C SER A 346 -18.20 36.20 4.47
N GLU A 347 -18.91 36.16 3.34
CA GLU A 347 -20.28 35.65 3.28
C GLU A 347 -20.36 34.12 3.56
N ALA A 348 -19.32 33.38 3.28
CA ALA A 348 -19.24 31.95 3.55
C ALA A 348 -18.74 31.66 4.98
N CYS A 349 -17.97 32.56 5.58
CA CYS A 349 -17.50 32.47 6.96
C CYS A 349 -18.62 32.76 7.98
N LYS A 350 -19.54 31.80 8.13
CA LYS A 350 -20.82 31.95 8.83
C LYS A 350 -20.74 32.07 10.36
N ASN A 351 -19.57 31.83 10.94
CA ASN A 351 -19.39 31.89 12.40
C ASN A 351 -18.18 32.75 12.74
N PRO A 352 -18.38 34.03 13.10
CA PRO A 352 -17.30 34.94 13.45
C PRO A 352 -16.49 34.53 14.69
N SER A 353 -17.02 33.61 15.51
CA SER A 353 -16.28 33.05 16.65
C SER A 353 -15.45 31.82 16.29
N CYS A 354 -15.51 31.34 15.05
CA CYS A 354 -14.73 30.21 14.60
C CYS A 354 -13.27 30.61 14.32
N THR A 355 -12.33 29.99 15.01
CA THR A 355 -10.89 30.27 14.88
C THR A 355 -10.08 29.10 14.32
N ILE A 356 -10.75 28.08 13.74
CA ILE A 356 -10.08 26.84 13.31
C ILE A 356 -8.96 27.12 12.28
N CYS A 357 -9.23 27.91 11.24
CA CYS A 357 -8.24 28.25 10.22
C CYS A 357 -7.09 29.11 10.78
N ILE A 358 -7.36 30.00 11.77
CA ILE A 358 -6.32 30.77 12.46
C ILE A 358 -5.43 29.84 13.28
N GLN A 359 -6.01 28.90 14.06
CA GLN A 359 -5.27 27.97 14.89
C GLN A 359 -4.41 27.00 14.08
N THR A 360 -4.80 26.70 12.84
CA THR A 360 -4.04 25.82 11.93
C THR A 360 -3.01 26.55 11.08
N CYS A 361 -2.98 27.90 11.14
CA CYS A 361 -2.02 28.70 10.39
C CYS A 361 -0.75 28.96 11.21
N PHE A 362 0.33 28.22 10.93
CA PHE A 362 1.62 28.38 11.60
C PHE A 362 2.44 29.59 11.11
N TYR A 363 1.89 30.36 10.16
CA TYR A 363 2.58 31.50 9.52
C TYR A 363 1.96 32.84 9.88
N ASP A 364 1.01 32.86 10.81
CA ASP A 364 0.25 34.07 11.19
C ASP A 364 -0.34 34.79 9.97
N ALA A 365 -0.71 34.03 8.94
CA ALA A 365 -1.28 34.54 7.70
C ALA A 365 -2.80 34.75 7.77
N LEU A 366 -3.43 34.40 8.90
CA LEU A 366 -4.87 34.58 9.16
C LEU A 366 -5.05 35.21 10.53
N ALA A 367 -5.87 36.23 10.59
CA ALA A 367 -6.18 36.93 11.83
C ALA A 367 -7.69 37.11 11.98
N GLN A 368 -8.14 37.34 13.22
CA GLN A 368 -9.52 37.69 13.50
C GLN A 368 -9.74 39.13 13.09
N GLY A 369 -10.63 39.37 12.13
CA GLY A 369 -11.09 40.69 11.70
C GLY A 369 -12.45 41.03 12.25
N ASP A 370 -13.00 42.13 11.77
CA ASP A 370 -14.32 42.62 12.16
C ASP A 370 -15.41 41.83 11.43
N GLY A 371 -15.98 40.84 12.11
CA GLY A 371 -17.05 39.98 11.59
C GLY A 371 -16.63 38.77 10.79
N SER A 372 -15.35 38.62 10.40
CA SER A 372 -14.80 37.44 9.69
C SER A 372 -13.31 37.32 9.95
N VAL A 373 -12.73 36.22 9.45
CA VAL A 373 -11.28 36.03 9.43
C VAL A 373 -10.70 36.79 8.25
N GLU A 374 -9.59 37.48 8.44
CA GLU A 374 -8.85 38.22 7.42
C GLU A 374 -7.55 37.52 7.03
N SER A 375 -7.20 37.61 5.74
CA SER A 375 -5.96 37.03 5.20
C SER A 375 -4.83 38.07 5.16
N ILE A 376 -3.66 37.70 5.73
CA ILE A 376 -2.43 38.48 5.68
C ILE A 376 -1.56 37.88 4.61
N HIS A 377 -1.74 38.31 3.36
CA HIS A 377 -1.12 37.68 2.16
C HIS A 377 0.40 37.65 2.23
N ALA A 378 1.03 38.65 2.86
CA ALA A 378 2.50 38.69 3.01
C ALA A 378 3.06 37.52 3.82
N ASN A 379 2.28 36.96 4.73
CA ASN A 379 2.69 35.85 5.58
C ASN A 379 2.28 34.49 4.98
N CYS A 380 1.39 34.44 3.97
CA CYS A 380 0.84 33.21 3.43
C CYS A 380 1.84 32.53 2.48
N ILE A 381 2.19 31.29 2.77
CA ILE A 381 3.05 30.47 1.91
C ILE A 381 2.28 29.55 0.95
N GLY A 382 0.94 29.57 0.98
CA GLY A 382 0.12 28.73 0.10
C GLY A 382 0.06 27.26 0.49
N CYS A 383 0.14 26.93 1.78
CA CYS A 383 0.15 25.53 2.26
C CYS A 383 -1.20 24.81 2.25
N GLU A 384 -2.30 25.52 1.98
CA GLU A 384 -3.67 25.00 1.88
C GLU A 384 -4.28 24.40 3.16
N MET A 385 -3.62 24.51 4.32
CA MET A 385 -4.16 23.97 5.58
C MET A 385 -5.50 24.58 5.96
N CYS A 386 -5.66 25.89 5.76
CA CYS A 386 -6.89 26.61 6.06
C CYS A 386 -8.08 26.17 5.18
N THR A 387 -7.86 25.82 3.91
CA THR A 387 -8.91 25.33 3.01
C THR A 387 -9.42 23.95 3.43
N GLN A 388 -8.51 23.09 3.88
CA GLN A 388 -8.85 21.71 4.30
C GLN A 388 -9.51 21.65 5.67
N THR A 389 -9.26 22.63 6.53
CA THR A 389 -9.80 22.65 7.90
C THR A 389 -11.04 23.50 8.05
N CYS A 390 -11.40 24.32 7.07
CA CYS A 390 -12.58 25.18 7.12
C CYS A 390 -13.89 24.37 7.06
N PRO A 391 -14.72 24.35 8.11
CA PRO A 391 -15.97 23.59 8.09
C PRO A 391 -17.08 24.23 7.23
N PHE A 392 -16.85 25.45 6.73
CA PHE A 392 -17.80 26.24 5.95
C PHE A 392 -17.37 26.41 4.49
N ASP A 393 -16.25 25.81 4.10
CA ASP A 393 -15.67 25.98 2.75
C ASP A 393 -15.47 27.46 2.35
N ALA A 394 -15.13 28.29 3.36
CA ALA A 394 -15.02 29.75 3.21
C ALA A 394 -13.63 30.20 2.76
N THR A 395 -12.70 29.31 2.55
CA THR A 395 -11.30 29.60 2.18
C THR A 395 -11.00 29.12 0.77
N ALA A 396 -10.46 29.99 -0.07
CA ALA A 396 -10.01 29.67 -1.41
C ALA A 396 -8.52 30.02 -1.60
N MET A 397 -7.85 29.34 -2.55
CA MET A 397 -6.48 29.64 -2.90
C MET A 397 -6.43 30.46 -4.19
N HIS A 398 -5.69 31.58 -4.17
CA HIS A 398 -5.51 32.47 -5.29
C HIS A 398 -4.04 32.59 -5.65
N THR A 399 -3.74 32.83 -6.92
CA THR A 399 -2.37 33.08 -7.39
C THR A 399 -1.86 34.39 -6.81
N THR A 400 -0.67 34.37 -6.21
CA THR A 400 -0.04 35.55 -5.64
C THR A 400 0.44 36.49 -6.76
N THR A 401 0.10 37.78 -6.67
CA THR A 401 0.57 38.80 -7.61
C THR A 401 2.07 39.05 -7.45
N ASP A 402 2.70 39.68 -8.46
CA ASP A 402 4.14 39.99 -8.41
C ASP A 402 4.51 40.89 -7.24
N GLU A 403 3.64 41.82 -6.85
CA GLU A 403 3.84 42.70 -5.70
C GLU A 403 3.77 41.93 -4.36
N GLN A 404 2.80 41.05 -4.21
CA GLN A 404 2.68 40.15 -3.06
C GLN A 404 3.87 39.17 -3.00
N ARG A 405 4.35 38.73 -4.16
CA ARG A 405 5.52 37.84 -4.29
C ARG A 405 6.80 38.54 -3.81
N ALA A 406 7.01 39.78 -4.18
CA ALA A 406 8.16 40.55 -3.71
C ALA A 406 8.21 40.70 -2.19
N LEU A 407 7.06 40.86 -1.54
CA LEU A 407 6.96 40.91 -0.08
C LEU A 407 7.28 39.54 0.54
N GLN A 408 6.78 38.45 -0.01
CA GLN A 408 7.07 37.09 0.48
C GLN A 408 8.55 36.75 0.33
N GLU A 409 9.18 37.11 -0.80
CA GLU A 409 10.62 36.90 -1.01
C GLU A 409 11.47 37.70 -0.03
N PHE A 410 11.05 38.91 0.34
CA PHE A 410 11.75 39.71 1.33
C PHE A 410 11.75 39.05 2.73
N PHE A 411 10.66 38.39 3.12
CA PHE A 411 10.59 37.63 4.39
C PHE A 411 11.42 36.34 4.36
N MET A 412 11.44 35.62 3.22
CA MET A 412 12.23 34.39 3.04
C MET A 412 13.73 34.67 3.06
N ILE A 413 14.19 35.77 2.44
CA ILE A 413 15.62 36.17 2.48
C ILE A 413 16.09 36.47 3.91
N LYS A 414 15.20 36.91 4.80
CA LYS A 414 15.53 37.07 6.22
C LYS A 414 15.86 35.75 6.91
N GLU A 415 15.22 34.66 6.54
CA GLU A 415 15.51 33.33 7.08
C GLU A 415 16.81 32.75 6.53
N GLU A 416 17.10 32.88 5.22
CA GLU A 416 18.37 32.45 4.62
C GLU A 416 19.59 33.13 5.22
N VAL A 417 19.50 34.40 5.57
CA VAL A 417 20.60 35.14 6.22
C VAL A 417 20.82 34.65 7.66
N PHE A 418 19.79 34.11 8.33
CA PHE A 418 19.92 33.53 9.66
C PHE A 418 20.45 32.10 9.65
N GLU A 419 20.18 31.29 8.63
CA GLU A 419 20.60 29.89 8.53
C GLU A 419 22.08 29.75 8.20
N ASN A 420 22.62 30.51 7.25
CA ASN A 420 23.97 30.30 6.72
C ASN A 420 25.14 30.61 7.69
N LYS A 421 24.95 31.39 8.72
CA LYS A 421 26.04 31.73 9.67
C LYS A 421 26.02 31.00 11.01
N LYS A 422 24.88 30.49 11.44
CA LYS A 422 24.77 29.77 12.71
C LYS A 422 24.71 28.26 12.56
N PHE A 423 24.14 27.73 11.47
CA PHE A 423 23.98 26.31 11.26
C PHE A 423 25.29 25.64 10.89
N GLU A 424 26.11 26.22 10.00
CA GLU A 424 27.43 25.67 9.67
C GLU A 424 28.35 25.61 10.89
N LYS A 425 28.35 26.65 11.73
CA LYS A 425 29.17 26.64 12.97
C LYS A 425 28.67 25.68 14.03
N GLY A 426 27.37 25.38 14.08
CA GLY A 426 26.73 24.40 14.97
C GLY A 426 27.02 22.98 14.53
N PHE A 427 26.93 22.73 13.22
CA PHE A 427 27.15 21.40 12.63
C PHE A 427 28.62 20.99 12.70
N GLU A 428 29.55 21.89 12.39
CA GLU A 428 30.99 21.64 12.55
C GLU A 428 31.40 21.39 14.02
N ARG A 429 30.79 22.09 14.99
CA ARG A 429 30.99 21.83 16.41
C ARG A 429 30.45 20.48 16.87
N GLY A 430 29.29 20.06 16.33
CA GLY A 430 28.69 18.76 16.62
C GLY A 430 29.53 17.59 16.10
N ILE A 431 30.09 17.71 14.88
CA ILE A 431 30.99 16.70 14.32
C ILE A 431 32.32 16.62 15.05
N LYS A 432 32.88 17.75 15.52
CA LYS A 432 34.11 17.73 16.33
C LYS A 432 33.91 17.09 17.71
N LEU A 433 32.76 17.30 18.35
CA LEU A 433 32.43 16.68 19.63
C LEU A 433 32.16 15.17 19.53
N ALA A 434 31.61 14.71 18.41
CA ALA A 434 31.40 13.28 18.16
C ALA A 434 32.72 12.52 17.88
N LYS A 435 33.71 13.18 17.26
CA LYS A 435 35.04 12.60 16.99
C LYS A 435 36.00 12.57 18.20
N VAL A 436 35.66 13.25 19.29
CA VAL A 436 36.48 13.28 20.52
C VAL A 436 35.99 12.28 21.57
N LYS A 437 34.81 11.63 21.34
CA LYS A 437 34.21 10.64 22.25
C LYS A 437 34.15 9.22 21.67
N GLY A 438 34.83 8.96 20.55
CA GLY A 438 34.98 7.64 19.95
C GLY A 438 36.38 7.07 20.12
#